data_fd3aed3cb67f1b567422d3b39f41bb35
#
_entry.id   fd3aed3cb67f1b567422d3b39f41bb35
#
_cell.length_a   1.000
_cell.length_b   1.000
_cell.length_c   1.000
_cell.angle_alpha   90.00
_cell.angle_beta   90.00
_cell.angle_gamma   90.00
#
_symmetry.space_group_name_H-M   'P 1'
#
loop_
_entity.id
_entity.type
_entity.pdbx_description
1 polymer ?
#
loop_
_entity_poly.entity_id
_entity_poly.type
_entity_poly.pdbx_seq_one_letter_code
_entity_poly.pdbx_strand_id
1 'polypeptide(L)'
;MTTLKTLYDKIWDAHVAHEADDGTCLLYIDRHLVHEVTSPQAFEGLRMSGRVVRAPNKTIAVPDHNVPTTTDREEGIDNEESRIQVEALDKNAQEFGVHYYPVSDIRQGIVHIVGPEQGLSLIHI
;
A
#
# COMPACT_ATOMS: atom_id res chain seq x y z
N MET A 1 10.40 -35.51 11.38
CA MET A 1 9.89 -35.34 9.99
C MET A 1 9.48 -33.89 9.86
N THR A 2 10.07 -33.14 8.95
CA THR A 2 9.65 -31.76 8.67
C THR A 2 8.29 -31.80 7.99
N THR A 3 7.27 -31.25 8.64
CA THR A 3 5.93 -31.11 8.06
C THR A 3 6.04 -30.22 6.81
N LEU A 4 5.50 -30.68 5.69
CA LEU A 4 5.44 -29.89 4.46
C LEU A 4 4.55 -28.66 4.72
N LYS A 5 5.03 -27.47 4.35
CA LYS A 5 4.33 -26.20 4.52
C LYS A 5 4.06 -25.56 3.17
N THR A 6 2.87 -24.96 3.02
CA THR A 6 2.54 -24.12 1.88
C THR A 6 3.35 -22.82 1.92
N LEU A 7 3.35 -22.05 0.82
CA LEU A 7 3.95 -20.72 0.83
C LEU A 7 3.27 -19.80 1.87
N TYR A 8 1.94 -19.90 1.98
CA TYR A 8 1.18 -19.17 3.00
C TYR A 8 1.69 -19.50 4.42
N ASP A 9 1.79 -20.77 4.78
CA ASP A 9 2.25 -21.19 6.11
C ASP A 9 3.65 -20.64 6.42
N LYS A 10 4.55 -20.65 5.42
CA LYS A 10 5.92 -20.15 5.58
C LYS A 10 5.95 -18.64 5.84
N ILE A 11 5.14 -17.87 5.10
CA ILE A 11 5.02 -16.43 5.27
C ILE A 11 4.37 -16.11 6.61
N TRP A 12 3.27 -16.79 6.94
CA TRP A 12 2.56 -16.64 8.20
C TRP A 12 3.49 -16.85 9.40
N ASP A 13 4.13 -17.99 9.47
CA ASP A 13 5.03 -18.35 10.59
C ASP A 13 6.20 -17.36 10.75
N ALA A 14 6.69 -16.81 9.63
CA ALA A 14 7.77 -15.82 9.65
C ALA A 14 7.30 -14.45 10.19
N HIS A 15 6.00 -14.18 10.22
CA HIS A 15 5.43 -12.89 10.62
C HIS A 15 4.64 -12.94 11.93
N VAL A 16 4.33 -14.11 12.47
CA VAL A 16 3.70 -14.22 13.79
C VAL A 16 4.72 -13.80 14.86
N ALA A 17 4.43 -12.69 15.51
CA ALA A 17 5.25 -12.18 16.63
C ALA A 17 4.80 -12.77 17.97
N HIS A 18 3.51 -13.08 18.11
CA HIS A 18 2.93 -13.67 19.30
C HIS A 18 1.61 -14.36 18.96
N GLU A 19 1.34 -15.46 19.63
CA GLU A 19 0.05 -16.17 19.61
C GLU A 19 -0.47 -16.25 21.03
N ALA A 20 -1.69 -15.76 21.24
CA ALA A 20 -2.37 -15.81 22.54
C ALA A 20 -3.04 -17.16 22.76
N ASP A 21 -3.43 -17.46 24.03
CA ASP A 21 -4.04 -18.73 24.42
C ASP A 21 -5.39 -19.02 23.69
N ASP A 22 -6.06 -17.98 23.21
CA ASP A 22 -7.31 -18.08 22.44
C ASP A 22 -7.09 -18.26 20.94
N GLY A 23 -5.84 -18.36 20.48
CA GLY A 23 -5.47 -18.49 19.07
C GLY A 23 -5.36 -17.16 18.32
N THR A 24 -5.57 -16.03 18.97
CA THR A 24 -5.35 -14.71 18.37
C THR A 24 -3.87 -14.47 18.13
N CYS A 25 -3.50 -14.09 16.89
CA CYS A 25 -2.10 -13.85 16.51
C CYS A 25 -1.80 -12.36 16.33
N LEU A 26 -0.67 -11.93 16.88
CA LEU A 26 -0.06 -10.65 16.58
C LEU A 26 0.91 -10.82 15.43
N LEU A 27 0.62 -10.17 14.29
CA LEU A 27 1.47 -10.23 13.10
C LEU A 27 2.37 -8.99 13.00
N TYR A 28 3.62 -9.21 12.64
CA TYR A 28 4.51 -8.15 12.23
C TYR A 28 4.28 -7.81 10.77
N ILE A 29 3.80 -6.59 10.50
CA ILE A 29 3.60 -6.09 9.12
C ILE A 29 4.87 -5.36 8.71
N ASP A 30 5.57 -5.88 7.70
CA ASP A 30 6.87 -5.39 7.27
C ASP A 30 6.81 -4.46 6.05
N ARG A 31 5.67 -4.42 5.34
CA ARG A 31 5.42 -3.54 4.19
C ARG A 31 4.00 -2.97 4.25
N HIS A 32 3.83 -1.80 3.67
CA HIS A 32 2.53 -1.14 3.57
C HIS A 32 2.30 -0.65 2.15
N LEU A 33 1.18 -1.05 1.55
CA LEU A 33 0.70 -0.53 0.28
C LEU A 33 -0.40 0.49 0.55
N VAL A 34 -0.30 1.65 -0.09
CA VAL A 34 -1.19 2.80 0.11
C VAL A 34 -1.74 3.24 -1.23
N HIS A 35 -3.04 3.49 -1.31
CA HIS A 35 -3.69 4.01 -2.51
C HIS A 35 -4.49 5.30 -2.22
N GLU A 36 -5.02 5.95 -3.27
CA GLU A 36 -5.56 7.29 -3.21
C GLU A 36 -6.91 7.42 -2.46
N VAL A 37 -7.72 6.35 -2.38
CA VAL A 37 -9.10 6.47 -1.93
C VAL A 37 -9.21 6.72 -0.42
N THR A 38 -8.50 5.96 0.39
CA THR A 38 -8.60 6.02 1.86
C THR A 38 -7.42 6.70 2.55
N SER A 39 -6.31 6.85 1.85
CA SER A 39 -5.09 7.42 2.42
C SER A 39 -5.16 8.92 2.77
N PRO A 40 -5.97 9.77 2.12
CA PRO A 40 -6.03 11.18 2.47
C PRO A 40 -6.34 11.43 3.95
N GLN A 41 -7.31 10.69 4.52
CA GLN A 41 -7.65 10.80 5.94
C GLN A 41 -6.52 10.31 6.85
N ALA A 42 -5.81 9.26 6.45
CA ALA A 42 -4.68 8.73 7.23
C ALA A 42 -3.52 9.73 7.28
N PHE A 43 -3.15 10.32 6.14
CA PHE A 43 -2.11 11.36 6.09
C PHE A 43 -2.52 12.63 6.84
N GLU A 44 -3.79 13.05 6.74
CA GLU A 44 -4.30 14.17 7.52
C GLU A 44 -4.22 13.90 9.02
N GLY A 45 -4.59 12.69 9.46
CA GLY A 45 -4.45 12.28 10.87
C GLY A 45 -3.00 12.33 11.37
N LEU A 46 -2.03 11.93 10.53
CA LEU A 46 -0.61 12.07 10.86
C LEU A 46 -0.22 13.55 11.01
N ARG A 47 -0.63 14.38 10.06
CA ARG A 47 -0.35 15.82 10.05
C ARG A 47 -0.93 16.52 11.27
N MET A 48 -2.21 16.28 11.59
CA MET A 48 -2.88 16.85 12.77
C MET A 48 -2.23 16.42 14.09
N SER A 49 -1.72 15.21 14.16
CA SER A 49 -1.06 14.67 15.37
C SER A 49 0.44 15.00 15.44
N GLY A 50 0.99 15.71 14.46
CA GLY A 50 2.42 16.02 14.38
C GLY A 50 3.30 14.78 14.21
N ARG A 51 2.76 13.72 13.59
CA ARG A 51 3.46 12.45 13.38
C ARG A 51 3.92 12.33 11.93
N VAL A 52 4.95 11.52 11.74
CA VAL A 52 5.47 11.14 10.43
C VAL A 52 5.15 9.68 10.11
N VAL A 53 5.29 9.28 8.85
CA VAL A 53 5.24 7.85 8.49
C VAL A 53 6.43 7.14 9.14
N ARG A 54 6.15 6.10 9.91
CA ARG A 54 7.16 5.38 10.71
C ARG A 54 8.27 4.76 9.84
N ALA A 55 7.90 4.21 8.68
CA ALA A 55 8.82 3.50 7.81
C ALA A 55 8.53 3.84 6.33
N PRO A 56 8.86 5.07 5.87
CA PRO A 56 8.54 5.50 4.52
C PRO A 56 9.22 4.65 3.45
N ASN A 57 10.42 4.13 3.72
CA ASN A 57 11.15 3.22 2.83
C ASN A 57 10.55 1.80 2.75
N LYS A 58 9.58 1.49 3.60
CA LYS A 58 8.81 0.23 3.60
C LYS A 58 7.35 0.44 3.18
N THR A 59 7.01 1.64 2.75
CA THR A 59 5.67 2.02 2.32
C THR A 59 5.72 2.38 0.83
N ILE A 60 4.82 1.79 0.06
CA ILE A 60 4.67 2.05 -1.37
C ILE A 60 3.29 2.65 -1.59
N ALA A 61 3.23 3.84 -2.17
CA ALA A 61 2.00 4.48 -2.59
C ALA A 61 1.82 4.32 -4.10
N VAL A 62 0.60 4.03 -4.52
CA VAL A 62 0.24 3.88 -5.93
C VAL A 62 -1.22 4.29 -6.13
N PRO A 63 -1.57 5.09 -7.16
CA PRO A 63 -2.95 5.30 -7.54
C PRO A 63 -3.50 4.00 -8.14
N ASP A 64 -4.67 3.57 -7.67
CA ASP A 64 -5.21 2.25 -7.93
C ASP A 64 -6.64 2.32 -8.52
N HIS A 65 -7.55 3.07 -7.87
CA HIS A 65 -8.97 3.06 -8.20
C HIS A 65 -9.39 4.15 -9.17
N ASN A 66 -8.77 5.33 -9.07
CA ASN A 66 -9.20 6.56 -9.74
C ASN A 66 -8.31 6.93 -10.94
N VAL A 67 -7.77 5.93 -11.62
CA VAL A 67 -6.93 6.12 -12.80
C VAL A 67 -7.62 5.58 -14.04
N PRO A 68 -7.54 6.28 -15.19
CA PRO A 68 -8.03 5.77 -16.46
C PRO A 68 -7.30 4.47 -16.85
N THR A 69 -8.03 3.55 -17.49
CA THR A 69 -7.47 2.29 -18.03
C THR A 69 -7.22 2.36 -19.54
N THR A 70 -7.39 3.53 -20.11
CA THR A 70 -7.19 3.82 -21.54
C THR A 70 -5.71 4.08 -21.84
N THR A 71 -5.35 4.03 -23.13
CA THR A 71 -3.96 4.23 -23.59
C THR A 71 -3.46 5.67 -23.41
N ASP A 72 -4.39 6.62 -23.32
CA ASP A 72 -4.18 8.06 -23.11
C ASP A 72 -4.22 8.48 -21.62
N ARG A 73 -4.16 7.51 -20.71
CA ARG A 73 -4.28 7.74 -19.26
C ARG A 73 -3.32 8.78 -18.69
N GLU A 74 -2.20 9.04 -19.39
CA GLU A 74 -1.22 10.05 -18.98
C GLU A 74 -1.63 11.47 -19.36
N GLU A 75 -2.62 11.65 -20.23
CA GLU A 75 -3.11 12.96 -20.65
C GLU A 75 -3.93 13.65 -19.55
N GLY A 76 -4.37 12.89 -18.55
CA GLY A 76 -5.06 13.41 -17.37
C GLY A 76 -6.20 12.54 -16.88
N ILE A 77 -6.83 12.99 -15.81
CA ILE A 77 -8.01 12.36 -15.21
C ILE A 77 -9.18 13.35 -15.33
N ASP A 78 -10.13 13.05 -16.21
CA ASP A 78 -11.26 13.93 -16.52
C ASP A 78 -12.21 14.11 -15.33
N ASN A 79 -12.44 13.04 -14.56
CA ASN A 79 -13.28 13.11 -13.37
C ASN A 79 -12.57 13.90 -12.27
N GLU A 80 -13.20 15.03 -11.86
CA GLU A 80 -12.61 15.95 -10.90
C GLU A 80 -12.36 15.31 -9.52
N GLU A 81 -13.28 14.49 -9.02
CA GLU A 81 -13.12 13.83 -7.71
C GLU A 81 -11.95 12.83 -7.75
N SER A 82 -11.86 12.05 -8.80
CA SER A 82 -10.76 11.10 -9.03
C SER A 82 -9.41 11.82 -9.12
N ARG A 83 -9.37 12.92 -9.86
CA ARG A 83 -8.16 13.74 -10.02
C ARG A 83 -7.70 14.30 -8.69
N ILE A 84 -8.60 14.86 -7.88
CA ILE A 84 -8.28 15.41 -6.55
C ILE A 84 -7.68 14.33 -5.64
N GLN A 85 -8.22 13.12 -5.67
CA GLN A 85 -7.70 12.02 -4.83
C GLN A 85 -6.30 11.58 -5.26
N VAL A 86 -6.04 11.45 -6.56
CA VAL A 86 -4.72 11.08 -7.08
C VAL A 86 -3.69 12.19 -6.81
N GLU A 87 -4.05 13.45 -7.01
CA GLU A 87 -3.19 14.61 -6.67
C GLU A 87 -2.90 14.69 -5.17
N ALA A 88 -3.89 14.35 -4.32
CA ALA A 88 -3.68 14.30 -2.88
C ALA A 88 -2.70 13.20 -2.49
N LEU A 89 -2.77 12.02 -3.13
CA LEU A 89 -1.81 10.94 -2.90
C LEU A 89 -0.39 11.36 -3.30
N ASP A 90 -0.23 11.98 -4.46
CA ASP A 90 1.07 12.49 -4.95
C ASP A 90 1.70 13.46 -3.93
N LYS A 91 0.94 14.48 -3.52
CA LYS A 91 1.37 15.46 -2.52
C LYS A 91 1.75 14.82 -1.19
N ASN A 92 0.91 13.90 -0.70
CA ASN A 92 1.14 13.20 0.56
C ASN A 92 2.38 12.30 0.48
N ALA A 93 2.57 11.57 -0.62
CA ALA A 93 3.74 10.72 -0.81
C ALA A 93 5.04 11.53 -0.81
N GLN A 94 5.05 12.70 -1.46
CA GLN A 94 6.19 13.62 -1.45
C GLN A 94 6.44 14.20 -0.04
N GLU A 95 5.41 14.69 0.62
CA GLU A 95 5.52 15.30 1.96
C GLU A 95 6.06 14.31 3.01
N PHE A 96 5.56 13.09 3.00
CA PHE A 96 5.93 12.07 3.99
C PHE A 96 7.10 11.18 3.55
N GLY A 97 7.68 11.43 2.37
CA GLY A 97 8.82 10.68 1.85
C GLY A 97 8.54 9.22 1.53
N VAL A 98 7.29 8.89 1.21
CA VAL A 98 6.83 7.55 0.84
C VAL A 98 7.24 7.25 -0.59
N HIS A 99 7.65 6.00 -0.84
CA HIS A 99 7.94 5.56 -2.21
C HIS A 99 6.66 5.55 -3.05
N TYR A 100 6.68 6.23 -4.21
CA TYR A 100 5.49 6.46 -5.01
C TYR A 100 5.68 6.05 -6.48
N TYR A 101 4.70 5.34 -7.02
CA TYR A 101 4.58 5.02 -8.44
C TYR A 101 3.45 5.83 -9.06
N PRO A 102 3.73 6.98 -9.70
CA PRO A 102 2.71 7.81 -10.34
C PRO A 102 2.06 7.10 -11.55
N VAL A 103 0.98 7.68 -12.08
CA VAL A 103 0.23 7.13 -13.23
C VAL A 103 1.14 6.84 -14.44
N SER A 104 2.20 7.64 -14.63
CA SER A 104 3.19 7.48 -15.70
C SER A 104 4.27 6.43 -15.44
N ASP A 105 4.40 5.91 -14.21
CA ASP A 105 5.40 4.89 -13.89
C ASP A 105 4.97 3.52 -14.43
N ILE A 106 5.87 2.81 -15.08
CA ILE A 106 5.58 1.47 -15.63
C ILE A 106 5.20 0.44 -14.55
N ARG A 107 5.58 0.70 -13.29
CA ARG A 107 5.25 -0.15 -12.14
C ARG A 107 3.90 0.19 -11.51
N GLN A 108 3.23 1.25 -12.01
CA GLN A 108 1.91 1.61 -11.53
C GLN A 108 0.87 0.58 -11.95
N GLY A 109 -0.03 0.25 -11.04
CA GLY A 109 -1.14 -0.68 -11.23
C GLY A 109 -1.94 -0.83 -9.94
N ILE A 110 -2.93 -1.70 -9.95
CA ILE A 110 -3.69 -2.01 -8.74
C ILE A 110 -2.79 -2.66 -7.69
N VAL A 111 -3.05 -2.39 -6.40
CA VAL A 111 -2.22 -2.88 -5.29
C VAL A 111 -2.05 -4.41 -5.30
N HIS A 112 -3.09 -5.15 -5.72
CA HIS A 112 -3.09 -6.60 -5.81
C HIS A 112 -2.10 -7.18 -6.85
N ILE A 113 -1.67 -6.35 -7.81
CA ILE A 113 -0.64 -6.70 -8.81
C ILE A 113 0.70 -6.09 -8.40
N VAL A 114 0.71 -4.81 -8.03
CA VAL A 114 1.94 -4.11 -7.63
C VAL A 114 2.64 -4.82 -6.46
N GLY A 115 1.88 -5.26 -5.45
CA GLY A 115 2.43 -6.01 -4.32
C GLY A 115 3.22 -7.24 -4.75
N PRO A 116 2.59 -8.24 -5.41
CA PRO A 116 3.28 -9.44 -5.89
C PRO A 116 4.44 -9.16 -6.85
N GLU A 117 4.33 -8.19 -7.75
CA GLU A 117 5.42 -7.81 -8.66
C GLU A 117 6.64 -7.23 -7.92
N GLN A 118 6.44 -6.64 -6.76
CA GLN A 118 7.53 -6.21 -5.86
C GLN A 118 7.96 -7.31 -4.89
N GLY A 119 7.52 -8.56 -5.08
CA GLY A 119 7.86 -9.69 -4.24
C GLY A 119 7.17 -9.69 -2.87
N LEU A 120 6.05 -8.99 -2.75
CA LEU A 120 5.28 -8.90 -1.51
C LEU A 120 4.13 -9.90 -1.51
N SER A 121 3.79 -10.40 -0.32
CA SER A 121 2.54 -11.12 -0.08
C SER A 121 1.52 -10.18 0.56
N LEU A 122 0.31 -10.18 0.01
CA LEU A 122 -0.80 -9.41 0.56
C LEU A 122 -1.61 -10.29 1.49
N ILE A 123 -1.80 -9.84 2.72
CA ILE A 123 -2.74 -10.45 3.67
C ILE A 123 -3.99 -9.60 3.67
N HIS A 124 -5.09 -10.20 3.27
CA HIS A 124 -6.42 -9.60 3.44
C HIS A 124 -6.92 -9.94 4.83
N ILE A 125 -7.05 -8.92 5.65
CA ILE A 125 -7.60 -9.02 7.00
C ILE A 125 -9.06 -8.57 6.97
#